data_a99ee7b5b48b8f2fdf0c98a28056576a
#
_entry.id   a99ee7b5b48b8f2fdf0c98a28056576a
#
_cell.length_a   1.000
_cell.length_b   1.000
_cell.length_c   1.000
_cell.angle_alpha   90.00
_cell.angle_beta   90.00
_cell.angle_gamma   90.00
#
_symmetry.space_group_name_H-M   'P 1'
#
loop_
_entity.id
_entity.type
_entity.pdbx_description
1 polymer ?
#
loop_
_entity_poly.entity_id
_entity_poly.type
_entity_poly.pdbx_seq_one_letter_code
_entity_poly.pdbx_strand_id
1 'polypeptide(L)'
;ETIPSNGNIGNISKFARIDLYFPKKPNGQMIVICPGGGYAIVSSYNEGVYAAAWMLERGITVCVVKYRLPNGNCTVPHEDVENAFRYCRAHAEEWGVKQIGVMGFSAGGHLAATTSTLWTEQQTRPDFSVLIYPVITMEVGLTHKGTREKLITEKAIWQEHKSEKYS
;
A
#
# COMPACT_ATOMS: atom_id res chain seq x y z
N GLU A 1 10.10 17.17 5.62
CA GLU A 1 8.73 16.69 5.82
C GLU A 1 8.13 17.27 7.09
N THR A 2 7.03 17.96 6.97
CA THR A 2 6.20 18.31 8.12
C THR A 2 5.22 17.18 8.34
N ILE A 3 5.34 16.47 9.46
CA ILE A 3 4.29 15.56 9.92
C ILE A 3 3.22 16.46 10.54
N PRO A 4 2.00 16.50 9.98
CA PRO A 4 0.91 17.23 10.59
C PRO A 4 0.65 16.74 12.02
N SER A 5 0.10 17.59 12.88
CA SER A 5 -0.18 17.27 14.29
C SER A 5 -1.09 16.06 14.51
N ASN A 6 -1.85 15.65 13.48
CA ASN A 6 -2.70 14.46 13.48
C ASN A 6 -1.99 13.18 13.02
N GLY A 7 -0.68 13.21 12.76
CA GLY A 7 0.10 12.06 12.32
C GLY A 7 -0.09 11.64 10.85
N ASN A 8 -0.91 12.36 10.09
CA ASN A 8 -1.08 12.11 8.67
C ASN A 8 0.01 12.80 7.87
N ILE A 9 0.49 12.15 6.82
CA ILE A 9 1.49 12.70 5.92
C ILE A 9 0.80 13.13 4.64
N GLY A 10 0.82 14.43 4.37
CA GLY A 10 0.50 14.94 3.05
C GLY A 10 1.63 14.63 2.08
N ASN A 11 1.31 14.47 0.81
CA ASN A 11 2.29 14.19 -0.23
C ASN A 11 3.07 15.47 -0.60
N ILE A 12 3.98 15.82 0.25
CA ILE A 12 4.96 16.89 0.01
C ILE A 12 6.31 16.31 -0.41
N SER A 13 6.49 15.00 -0.31
CA SER A 13 7.72 14.30 -0.69
C SER A 13 7.64 13.83 -2.15
N LYS A 14 8.73 14.03 -2.88
CA LYS A 14 8.94 13.44 -4.21
C LYS A 14 9.38 11.96 -4.12
N PHE A 15 9.59 11.46 -2.92
CA PHE A 15 10.14 10.14 -2.66
C PHE A 15 9.21 9.33 -1.78
N ALA A 16 9.00 8.06 -2.13
CA ALA A 16 8.42 7.09 -1.23
C ALA A 16 9.40 6.76 -0.10
N ARG A 17 8.84 6.35 1.04
CA ARG A 17 9.59 5.84 2.19
C ARG A 17 8.92 4.62 2.77
N ILE A 18 9.71 3.82 3.45
CA ILE A 18 9.21 2.73 4.28
C ILE A 18 9.70 2.92 5.72
N ASP A 19 8.85 2.60 6.67
CA ASP A 19 9.24 2.45 8.06
C ASP A 19 9.20 0.96 8.42
N LEU A 20 10.31 0.44 8.93
CA LEU A 20 10.46 -0.96 9.31
C LEU A 20 10.37 -1.10 10.83
N TYR A 21 9.60 -2.08 11.27
CA TYR A 21 9.44 -2.40 12.68
C TYR A 21 9.67 -3.89 12.89
N PHE A 22 10.50 -4.23 13.87
CA PHE A 22 10.89 -5.59 14.17
C PHE A 22 10.34 -6.03 15.53
N PRO A 23 9.68 -7.18 15.62
CA PRO A 23 9.18 -7.71 16.89
C PRO A 23 10.32 -8.27 17.73
N LYS A 24 10.14 -8.30 19.05
CA LYS A 24 11.12 -8.92 19.97
C LYS A 24 11.33 -10.41 19.71
N LYS A 25 10.28 -11.11 19.25
CA LYS A 25 10.30 -12.53 18.92
C LYS A 25 9.64 -12.74 17.57
N PRO A 26 10.40 -12.74 16.46
CA PRO A 26 9.84 -12.93 15.13
C PRO A 26 9.21 -14.32 14.96
N ASN A 27 8.04 -14.38 14.30
CA ASN A 27 7.36 -15.62 13.95
C ASN A 27 7.60 -16.09 12.51
N GLY A 28 8.40 -15.36 11.74
CA GLY A 28 8.68 -15.63 10.31
C GLY A 28 7.72 -14.97 9.34
N GLN A 29 6.73 -14.25 9.82
CA GLN A 29 5.81 -13.48 8.97
C GLN A 29 6.19 -12.01 8.94
N MET A 30 5.95 -11.40 7.79
CA MET A 30 6.04 -9.96 7.58
C MET A 30 4.79 -9.44 6.89
N ILE A 31 4.43 -8.21 7.17
CA ILE A 31 3.33 -7.54 6.51
C ILE A 31 3.74 -6.17 6.00
N VAL A 32 3.45 -5.89 4.74
CA VAL A 32 3.60 -4.59 4.11
C VAL A 32 2.28 -3.86 4.24
N ILE A 33 2.25 -2.74 4.97
CA ILE A 33 1.04 -1.98 5.26
C ILE A 33 0.94 -0.79 4.31
N CYS A 34 -0.20 -0.68 3.63
CA CYS A 34 -0.60 0.45 2.80
C CYS A 34 -1.68 1.25 3.55
N PRO A 35 -1.35 2.37 4.21
CA PRO A 35 -2.33 3.20 4.88
C PRO A 35 -3.30 3.84 3.88
N GLY A 36 -4.53 4.15 4.33
CA GLY A 36 -5.50 4.88 3.54
C GLY A 36 -5.29 6.40 3.55
N GLY A 37 -6.33 7.13 3.22
CA GLY A 37 -6.33 8.60 3.15
C GLY A 37 -6.87 9.14 1.83
N GLY A 38 -7.68 8.33 1.12
CA GLY A 38 -8.37 8.75 -0.12
C GLY A 38 -7.43 9.11 -1.26
N TYR A 39 -6.19 8.63 -1.26
CA TYR A 39 -5.10 9.07 -2.13
C TYR A 39 -4.83 10.59 -2.10
N ALA A 40 -5.37 11.30 -1.11
CA ALA A 40 -5.11 12.72 -0.85
C ALA A 40 -4.07 12.93 0.26
N ILE A 41 -3.96 11.97 1.15
CA ILE A 41 -2.95 11.87 2.22
C ILE A 41 -2.55 10.42 2.41
N VAL A 42 -1.51 10.17 3.20
CA VAL A 42 -1.19 8.85 3.75
C VAL A 42 -1.41 8.89 5.26
N SER A 43 -2.41 8.16 5.74
CA SER A 43 -2.78 8.07 7.18
C SER A 43 -1.80 7.17 7.94
N SER A 44 -0.52 7.53 7.90
CA SER A 44 0.58 6.67 8.35
C SER A 44 0.59 6.41 9.86
N TYR A 45 -0.04 7.25 10.66
CA TYR A 45 -0.15 7.05 12.10
C TYR A 45 -1.29 6.10 12.45
N ASN A 46 -2.54 6.44 12.09
CA ASN A 46 -3.71 5.65 12.45
C ASN A 46 -3.74 4.28 11.77
N GLU A 47 -3.43 4.23 10.48
CA GLU A 47 -3.52 3.03 9.64
C GLU A 47 -2.14 2.43 9.32
N GLY A 48 -1.09 2.94 9.92
CA GLY A 48 0.27 2.44 9.82
C GLY A 48 0.84 2.05 11.19
N VAL A 49 1.22 3.04 12.01
CA VAL A 49 1.90 2.81 13.29
C VAL A 49 1.05 2.04 14.30
N TYR A 50 -0.24 2.36 14.43
CA TYR A 50 -1.12 1.60 15.34
C TYR A 50 -1.32 0.15 14.89
N ALA A 51 -1.52 -0.08 13.59
CA ALA A 51 -1.60 -1.43 13.05
C ALA A 51 -0.28 -2.18 13.25
N ALA A 52 0.86 -1.52 13.04
CA ALA A 52 2.18 -2.09 13.28
C ALA A 52 2.35 -2.53 14.75
N ALA A 53 1.95 -1.71 15.71
CA ALA A 53 2.06 -2.06 17.13
C ALA A 53 1.34 -3.38 17.45
N TRP A 54 0.11 -3.55 16.95
CA TRP A 54 -0.68 -4.77 17.13
C TRP A 54 -0.02 -6.01 16.49
N MET A 55 0.58 -5.85 15.31
CA MET A 55 1.28 -6.93 14.60
C MET A 55 2.55 -7.35 15.32
N LEU A 56 3.33 -6.37 15.81
CA LEU A 56 4.58 -6.61 16.55
C LEU A 56 4.38 -7.44 17.82
N GLU A 57 3.29 -7.22 18.55
CA GLU A 57 2.92 -8.02 19.72
C GLU A 57 2.72 -9.51 19.37
N ARG A 58 2.42 -9.81 18.10
CA ARG A 58 2.19 -11.16 17.56
C ARG A 58 3.39 -11.75 16.83
N GLY A 59 4.52 -11.08 16.92
CA GLY A 59 5.77 -11.55 16.30
C GLY A 59 5.86 -11.30 14.81
N ILE A 60 4.98 -10.45 14.25
CA ILE A 60 4.96 -10.14 12.82
C ILE A 60 5.84 -8.92 12.57
N THR A 61 6.81 -9.04 11.66
CA THR A 61 7.61 -7.90 11.18
C THR A 61 6.75 -7.00 10.29
N VAL A 62 6.93 -5.69 10.39
CA VAL A 62 6.07 -4.73 9.68
C VAL A 62 6.88 -3.77 8.84
N CYS A 63 6.41 -3.52 7.62
CA CYS A 63 6.85 -2.46 6.74
C CYS A 63 5.67 -1.53 6.45
N VAL A 64 5.69 -0.31 6.94
CA VAL A 64 4.68 0.71 6.61
C VAL A 64 5.15 1.50 5.42
N VAL A 65 4.40 1.48 4.31
CA VAL A 65 4.76 2.19 3.09
C VAL A 65 4.14 3.59 3.12
N LYS A 66 4.99 4.59 3.05
CA LYS A 66 4.62 5.99 2.82
C LYS A 66 4.74 6.28 1.33
N TYR A 67 3.77 5.75 0.58
CA TYR A 67 3.76 5.83 -0.87
C TYR A 67 3.50 7.24 -1.37
N ARG A 68 4.04 7.58 -2.54
CA ARG A 68 3.74 8.84 -3.23
C ARG A 68 2.27 8.86 -3.63
N LEU A 69 1.65 10.01 -3.50
CA LEU A 69 0.26 10.18 -3.93
C LEU A 69 0.17 10.20 -5.46
N PRO A 70 -0.88 9.63 -6.04
CA PRO A 70 -0.97 9.42 -7.48
C PRO A 70 -1.07 10.74 -8.28
N ASN A 71 -1.77 11.75 -7.78
CA ASN A 71 -2.05 12.97 -8.53
C ASN A 71 -2.55 12.69 -9.95
N GLY A 72 -3.47 11.71 -10.07
CA GLY A 72 -4.03 11.27 -11.34
C GLY A 72 -3.21 10.23 -12.10
N ASN A 73 -2.10 9.75 -11.56
CA ASN A 73 -1.31 8.65 -12.12
C ASN A 73 -1.33 7.45 -11.18
N CYS A 74 -2.20 6.48 -11.46
CA CYS A 74 -2.44 5.31 -10.62
C CYS A 74 -1.24 4.38 -10.47
N THR A 75 -0.26 4.42 -11.40
CA THR A 75 0.92 3.54 -11.32
C THR A 75 1.87 3.95 -10.20
N VAL A 76 1.92 5.24 -9.85
CA VAL A 76 2.90 5.79 -8.90
C VAL A 76 2.85 5.11 -7.52
N PRO A 77 1.70 5.05 -6.82
CA PRO A 77 1.65 4.36 -5.53
C PRO A 77 1.89 2.85 -5.64
N HIS A 78 1.49 2.22 -6.74
CA HIS A 78 1.71 0.80 -6.98
C HIS A 78 3.20 0.48 -7.14
N GLU A 79 3.94 1.25 -7.93
CA GLU A 79 5.39 1.12 -8.07
C GLU A 79 6.12 1.22 -6.72
N ASP A 80 5.67 2.12 -5.84
CA ASP A 80 6.28 2.29 -4.53
C ASP A 80 6.07 1.06 -3.64
N VAL A 81 4.90 0.44 -3.70
CA VAL A 81 4.62 -0.80 -2.96
C VAL A 81 5.41 -1.98 -3.54
N GLU A 82 5.49 -2.10 -4.87
CA GLU A 82 6.34 -3.12 -5.48
C GLU A 82 7.81 -2.96 -5.08
N ASN A 83 8.33 -1.74 -5.06
CA ASN A 83 9.69 -1.46 -4.60
C ASN A 83 9.88 -1.83 -3.11
N ALA A 84 8.88 -1.58 -2.27
CA ALA A 84 8.90 -2.03 -0.88
C ALA A 84 8.96 -3.56 -0.79
N PHE A 85 8.18 -4.28 -1.60
CA PHE A 85 8.25 -5.75 -1.67
C PHE A 85 9.62 -6.24 -2.11
N ARG A 86 10.21 -5.69 -3.18
CA ARG A 86 11.56 -6.05 -3.64
C ARG A 86 12.58 -5.86 -2.51
N TYR A 87 12.52 -4.74 -1.83
CA TYR A 87 13.40 -4.45 -0.70
C TYR A 87 13.20 -5.47 0.44
N CYS A 88 11.98 -5.72 0.85
CA CYS A 88 11.68 -6.66 1.94
C CYS A 88 12.09 -8.10 1.56
N ARG A 89 11.84 -8.55 0.33
CA ARG A 89 12.27 -9.86 -0.16
C ARG A 89 13.78 -10.02 -0.16
N ALA A 90 14.51 -8.99 -0.56
CA ALA A 90 15.98 -9.01 -0.58
C ALA A 90 16.60 -9.16 0.82
N HIS A 91 15.92 -8.71 1.87
CA HIS A 91 16.38 -8.78 3.25
C HIS A 91 15.68 -9.86 4.10
N ALA A 92 14.76 -10.62 3.50
CA ALA A 92 13.90 -11.56 4.23
C ALA A 92 14.70 -12.62 5.01
N GLU A 93 15.76 -13.15 4.42
CA GLU A 93 16.63 -14.15 5.08
C GLU A 93 17.32 -13.56 6.31
N GLU A 94 17.92 -12.38 6.18
CA GLU A 94 18.57 -11.64 7.28
C GLU A 94 17.61 -11.41 8.46
N TRP A 95 16.34 -11.12 8.15
CA TRP A 95 15.30 -10.83 9.15
C TRP A 95 14.54 -12.06 9.65
N GLY A 96 14.88 -13.24 9.13
CA GLY A 96 14.18 -14.49 9.47
C GLY A 96 12.74 -14.54 8.96
N VAL A 97 12.43 -13.77 7.91
CA VAL A 97 11.10 -13.70 7.30
C VAL A 97 10.95 -14.77 6.23
N LYS A 98 9.85 -15.53 6.31
CA LYS A 98 9.52 -16.62 5.38
C LYS A 98 8.33 -16.28 4.47
N GLN A 99 7.42 -15.43 4.95
CA GLN A 99 6.22 -15.02 4.23
C GLN A 99 6.04 -13.50 4.34
N ILE A 100 5.70 -12.86 3.23
CA ILE A 100 5.43 -11.42 3.19
C ILE A 100 4.03 -11.20 2.60
N GLY A 101 3.11 -10.73 3.44
CA GLY A 101 1.76 -10.33 3.02
C GLY A 101 1.64 -8.84 2.79
N VAL A 102 0.52 -8.43 2.21
CA VAL A 102 0.11 -7.04 2.10
C VAL A 102 -1.14 -6.77 2.93
N MET A 103 -1.19 -5.63 3.59
CA MET A 103 -2.37 -5.15 4.30
C MET A 103 -2.68 -3.72 3.85
N GLY A 104 -3.95 -3.40 3.68
CA GLY A 104 -4.33 -2.04 3.30
C GLY A 104 -5.67 -1.63 3.84
N PHE A 105 -5.80 -0.32 4.09
CA PHE A 105 -6.99 0.33 4.65
C PHE A 105 -7.59 1.30 3.65
N SER A 106 -8.89 1.26 3.41
CA SER A 106 -9.61 2.22 2.57
C SER A 106 -8.97 2.35 1.17
N ALA A 107 -8.46 3.51 0.77
CA ALA A 107 -7.68 3.70 -0.46
C ALA A 107 -6.39 2.86 -0.49
N GLY A 108 -5.73 2.68 0.65
CA GLY A 108 -4.61 1.75 0.80
C GLY A 108 -5.04 0.30 0.67
N GLY A 109 -6.30 -0.02 1.00
CA GLY A 109 -6.91 -1.32 0.73
C GLY A 109 -7.09 -1.58 -0.77
N HIS A 110 -7.46 -0.56 -1.54
CA HIS A 110 -7.45 -0.62 -3.01
C HIS A 110 -6.03 -0.88 -3.53
N LEU A 111 -5.05 -0.15 -3.03
CA LEU A 111 -3.65 -0.33 -3.42
C LEU A 111 -3.12 -1.73 -3.07
N ALA A 112 -3.47 -2.27 -1.90
CA ALA A 112 -3.12 -3.64 -1.49
C ALA A 112 -3.80 -4.69 -2.40
N ALA A 113 -5.07 -4.48 -2.78
CA ALA A 113 -5.77 -5.35 -3.72
C ALA A 113 -5.11 -5.33 -5.10
N THR A 114 -4.75 -4.14 -5.60
CA THR A 114 -4.02 -3.97 -6.85
C THR A 114 -2.68 -4.72 -6.82
N THR A 115 -1.91 -4.55 -5.76
CA THR A 115 -0.63 -5.27 -5.56
C THR A 115 -0.82 -6.79 -5.53
N SER A 116 -1.95 -7.26 -4.99
CA SER A 116 -2.24 -8.69 -4.89
C SER A 116 -2.63 -9.34 -6.22
N THR A 117 -3.16 -8.57 -7.16
CA THR A 117 -3.75 -9.07 -8.40
C THR A 117 -2.98 -8.71 -9.66
N LEU A 118 -2.25 -7.61 -9.65
CA LEU A 118 -1.53 -7.06 -10.82
C LEU A 118 -0.01 -7.15 -10.71
N TRP A 119 0.52 -8.03 -9.87
CA TRP A 119 1.95 -8.27 -9.79
C TRP A 119 2.49 -8.89 -11.10
N THR A 120 3.67 -8.47 -11.51
CA THR A 120 4.33 -8.96 -12.74
C THR A 120 5.54 -9.82 -12.46
N GLU A 121 6.07 -9.76 -11.24
CA GLU A 121 7.26 -10.48 -10.80
C GLU A 121 6.97 -11.25 -9.50
N GLN A 122 7.56 -12.43 -9.37
CA GLN A 122 7.42 -13.24 -8.14
C GLN A 122 7.87 -12.49 -6.88
N GLN A 123 8.84 -11.59 -7.00
CA GLN A 123 9.35 -10.78 -5.88
C GLN A 123 8.33 -9.75 -5.38
N THR A 124 7.43 -9.28 -6.23
CA THR A 124 6.40 -8.29 -5.88
C THR A 124 5.06 -8.93 -5.50
N ARG A 125 4.95 -10.25 -5.65
CA ARG A 125 3.74 -11.00 -5.29
C ARG A 125 3.62 -11.14 -3.77
N PRO A 126 2.52 -10.67 -3.14
CA PRO A 126 2.22 -10.99 -1.75
C PRO A 126 1.91 -12.49 -1.54
N ASP A 127 2.33 -13.05 -0.41
CA ASP A 127 1.99 -14.43 -0.04
C ASP A 127 0.55 -14.52 0.50
N PHE A 128 0.04 -13.43 1.07
CA PHE A 128 -1.34 -13.28 1.52
C PHE A 128 -1.74 -11.80 1.55
N SER A 129 -3.05 -11.54 1.63
CA SER A 129 -3.60 -10.18 1.63
C SER A 129 -4.62 -9.99 2.73
N VAL A 130 -4.58 -8.83 3.38
CA VAL A 130 -5.54 -8.38 4.40
C VAL A 130 -6.12 -7.05 3.96
N LEU A 131 -7.37 -7.05 3.55
CA LEU A 131 -8.05 -5.86 3.04
C LEU A 131 -9.05 -5.34 4.05
N ILE A 132 -8.81 -4.16 4.58
CA ILE A 132 -9.63 -3.53 5.62
C ILE A 132 -10.45 -2.41 4.98
N TYR A 133 -11.77 -2.55 4.97
CA TYR A 133 -12.74 -1.65 4.32
C TYR A 133 -12.22 -1.03 3.00
N PRO A 134 -11.75 -1.85 2.06
CA PRO A 134 -11.08 -1.35 0.86
C PRO A 134 -12.03 -0.60 -0.07
N VAL A 135 -11.51 0.39 -0.80
CA VAL A 135 -12.18 0.86 -2.01
C VAL A 135 -11.93 -0.20 -3.09
N ILE A 136 -12.98 -0.90 -3.53
CA ILE A 136 -12.86 -2.09 -4.39
C ILE A 136 -13.12 -1.83 -5.87
N THR A 137 -13.59 -0.66 -6.23
CA THR A 137 -13.88 -0.29 -7.63
C THR A 137 -13.62 1.19 -7.85
N MET A 138 -13.32 1.56 -9.09
CA MET A 138 -13.27 2.94 -9.55
C MET A 138 -14.47 3.30 -10.43
N GLU A 139 -15.49 2.43 -10.50
CA GLU A 139 -16.70 2.66 -11.29
C GLU A 139 -17.50 3.84 -10.74
N VAL A 140 -17.90 4.74 -11.63
CA VAL A 140 -18.69 5.93 -11.28
C VAL A 140 -20.06 5.52 -10.71
N GLY A 141 -20.42 6.11 -9.57
CA GLY A 141 -21.65 5.81 -8.86
C GLY A 141 -21.55 4.71 -7.83
N LEU A 142 -20.51 3.87 -7.88
CA LEU A 142 -20.25 2.81 -6.88
C LEU A 142 -19.04 3.11 -6.00
N THR A 143 -18.06 3.82 -6.53
CA THR A 143 -16.80 4.12 -5.83
C THR A 143 -16.90 5.31 -4.88
N HIS A 144 -15.93 5.42 -3.96
CA HIS A 144 -15.69 6.65 -3.23
C HIS A 144 -15.12 7.72 -4.17
N LYS A 145 -15.96 8.71 -4.52
CA LYS A 145 -15.68 9.74 -5.54
C LYS A 145 -14.32 10.44 -5.33
N GLY A 146 -14.03 10.89 -4.10
CA GLY A 146 -12.78 11.60 -3.81
C GLY A 146 -11.53 10.74 -4.03
N THR A 147 -11.58 9.46 -3.69
CA THR A 147 -10.48 8.50 -3.96
C THR A 147 -10.23 8.34 -5.45
N ARG A 148 -11.31 8.18 -6.22
CA ARG A 148 -11.24 8.04 -7.68
C ARG A 148 -10.63 9.28 -8.34
N GLU A 149 -11.10 10.47 -7.99
CA GLU A 149 -10.62 11.74 -8.57
C GLU A 149 -9.13 12.00 -8.29
N LYS A 150 -8.59 11.47 -7.20
CA LYS A 150 -7.16 11.56 -6.87
C LYS A 150 -6.32 10.51 -7.57
N LEU A 151 -6.88 9.32 -7.76
CA LEU A 151 -6.15 8.17 -8.32
C LEU A 151 -6.01 8.27 -9.84
N ILE A 152 -7.09 8.62 -10.55
CA ILE A 152 -7.16 8.55 -12.00
C ILE A 152 -7.68 9.84 -12.62
N THR A 153 -7.06 10.23 -13.73
CA THR A 153 -7.58 11.29 -14.61
C THR A 153 -8.48 10.66 -15.68
N GLU A 154 -9.36 11.46 -16.29
CA GLU A 154 -10.21 11.00 -17.41
C GLU A 154 -9.40 10.33 -18.53
N LYS A 155 -8.19 10.81 -18.80
CA LYS A 155 -7.29 10.23 -19.80
C LYS A 155 -6.79 8.83 -19.41
N ALA A 156 -6.52 8.60 -18.13
CA ALA A 156 -6.10 7.29 -17.62
C ALA A 156 -7.27 6.29 -17.67
N ILE A 157 -8.48 6.73 -17.33
CA ILE A 157 -9.70 5.90 -17.42
C ILE A 157 -9.90 5.39 -18.86
N TRP A 158 -9.65 6.25 -19.84
CA TRP A 158 -9.81 5.86 -21.25
C TRP A 158 -8.80 4.80 -21.69
N GLN A 159 -7.62 4.78 -21.12
CA GLN A 159 -6.59 3.76 -21.38
C GLN A 159 -6.90 2.43 -20.69
N GLU A 160 -7.42 2.43 -19.47
CA GLU A 160 -7.88 1.21 -18.77
C GLU A 160 -9.01 0.53 -19.52
N HIS A 161 -10.05 1.25 -19.91
CA HIS A 161 -11.15 0.68 -20.73
C HIS A 161 -10.71 0.14 -22.09
N LYS A 162 -9.57 0.63 -22.61
CA LYS A 162 -8.99 0.08 -23.83
C LYS A 162 -8.28 -1.25 -23.60
N SER A 163 -7.66 -1.43 -22.44
CA SER A 163 -6.96 -2.68 -22.08
C SER A 163 -7.94 -3.80 -21.70
N GLU A 164 -9.06 -3.49 -21.06
CA GLU A 164 -10.12 -4.46 -20.73
C GLU A 164 -10.86 -5.02 -21.97
N LYS A 165 -10.86 -4.29 -23.08
CA LYS A 165 -11.47 -4.77 -24.34
C LYS A 165 -10.62 -5.80 -25.10
N TYR A 166 -9.40 -6.08 -24.67
CA TYR A 166 -8.47 -6.97 -25.35
C TYR A 166 -7.91 -8.09 -24.44
N SER A 167 -8.48 -8.29 -23.26
CA SER A 167 -8.16 -9.43 -22.38
C SER A 167 -9.20 -10.53 -22.45
#